data_2a8781b05d4743c5578c58e5be55d9fa
#
_entry.id   2a8781b05d4743c5578c58e5be55d9fa
#
_cell.length_a   1.000
_cell.length_b   1.000
_cell.length_c   1.000
_cell.angle_alpha   90.00
_cell.angle_beta   90.00
_cell.angle_gamma   90.00
#
_symmetry.space_group_name_H-M   'P 1'
#
loop_
_entity.id
_entity.type
_entity.pdbx_description
1 polymer ?
#
loop_
_entity_poly.entity_id
_entity_poly.type
_entity_poly.pdbx_seq_one_letter_code
_entity_poly.pdbx_strand_id
1 'polypeptide(L)'
;MSPSAIACAVGGGLILAEALLLRMMRREHTVWPELVFNLNSGHILMWAFRGVEIAAYAAVLAHLNLHWIDRLPRAAQWTFALFAWDLCFYWRHRTHHRFGLLWAVHVVHHQGKNFNLAV
;
A
#
# COMPACT_ATOMS: atom_id res chain seq x y z
N MET A 1 -15.00 12.36 12.27
CA MET A 1 -13.76 11.63 11.90
C MET A 1 -13.57 11.78 10.40
N SER A 2 -12.33 11.96 9.93
CA SER A 2 -12.05 12.00 8.49
C SER A 2 -12.28 10.62 7.86
N PRO A 3 -12.65 10.53 6.56
CA PRO A 3 -12.78 9.24 5.88
C PRO A 3 -11.53 8.36 5.99
N SER A 4 -10.36 8.96 5.97
CA SER A 4 -9.08 8.25 6.16
C SER A 4 -8.93 7.66 7.56
N ALA A 5 -9.35 8.39 8.60
CA ALA A 5 -9.31 7.88 9.97
C ALA A 5 -10.28 6.69 10.16
N ILE A 6 -11.45 6.74 9.54
CA ILE A 6 -12.40 5.62 9.54
C ILE A 6 -11.80 4.41 8.82
N ALA A 7 -11.23 4.60 7.63
CA ALA A 7 -10.60 3.52 6.87
C ALA A 7 -9.44 2.86 7.64
N CYS A 8 -8.58 3.66 8.30
CA CYS A 8 -7.50 3.14 9.15
C CYS A 8 -8.04 2.36 10.36
N ALA A 9 -9.08 2.87 11.01
CA ALA A 9 -9.68 2.19 12.16
C ALA A 9 -10.33 0.85 11.76
N VAL A 10 -11.06 0.83 10.64
CA VAL A 10 -11.69 -0.40 10.11
C VAL A 10 -10.63 -1.41 9.67
N GLY A 11 -9.63 -0.97 8.87
CA GLY A 11 -8.54 -1.83 8.42
C GLY A 11 -7.74 -2.42 9.58
N GLY A 12 -7.33 -1.58 10.53
CA GLY A 12 -6.63 -2.03 11.74
C GLY A 12 -7.46 -2.99 12.60
N GLY A 13 -8.77 -2.72 12.72
CA GLY A 13 -9.71 -3.61 13.43
C GLY A 13 -9.84 -4.99 12.76
N LEU A 14 -9.89 -5.04 11.43
CA LEU A 14 -9.96 -6.30 10.68
C LEU A 14 -8.67 -7.11 10.83
N ILE A 15 -7.50 -6.48 10.72
CA ILE A 15 -6.20 -7.11 10.92
C ILE A 15 -6.08 -7.69 12.33
N LEU A 16 -6.50 -6.92 13.34
CA LEU A 16 -6.48 -7.38 14.73
C LEU A 16 -7.44 -8.54 14.96
N ALA A 17 -8.65 -8.47 14.41
CA ALA A 17 -9.65 -9.53 14.50
C ALA A 17 -9.14 -10.83 13.86
N GLU A 18 -8.55 -10.74 12.67
CA GLU A 18 -7.94 -11.90 12.01
C GLU A 18 -6.80 -12.50 12.84
N ALA A 19 -5.89 -11.66 13.37
CA ALA A 19 -4.78 -12.12 14.20
C ALA A 19 -5.26 -12.86 15.45
N LEU A 20 -6.32 -12.35 16.10
CA LEU A 20 -6.94 -13.01 17.24
C LEU A 20 -7.60 -14.33 16.88
N LEU A 21 -8.34 -14.37 15.76
CA LEU A 21 -8.98 -15.59 15.25
C LEU A 21 -7.95 -16.67 14.91
N LEU A 22 -6.88 -16.31 14.21
CA LEU A 22 -5.80 -17.24 13.86
C LEU A 22 -5.12 -17.80 15.12
N ARG A 23 -4.87 -16.95 16.12
CA ARG A 23 -4.33 -17.38 17.41
C ARG A 23 -5.25 -18.36 18.13
N MET A 24 -6.55 -18.09 18.13
CA MET A 24 -7.54 -18.97 18.79
C MET A 24 -7.70 -20.30 18.08
N MET A 25 -7.75 -20.30 16.73
CA MET A 25 -8.02 -21.49 15.93
C MET A 25 -6.80 -22.40 15.76
N ARG A 26 -5.62 -21.80 15.55
CA ARG A 26 -4.39 -22.55 15.20
C ARG A 26 -3.41 -22.73 16.36
N ARG A 27 -3.62 -22.06 17.49
CA ARG A 27 -2.71 -22.05 18.66
C ARG A 27 -1.26 -21.64 18.29
N GLU A 28 -1.06 -20.88 17.20
CA GLU A 28 0.26 -20.47 16.74
C GLU A 28 0.75 -19.25 17.53
N HIS A 29 1.94 -19.36 18.12
CA HIS A 29 2.56 -18.27 18.90
C HIS A 29 3.25 -17.21 18.02
N THR A 30 3.39 -17.45 16.72
CA THR A 30 4.23 -16.65 15.80
C THR A 30 3.53 -15.48 15.14
N VAL A 31 2.24 -15.29 15.35
CA VAL A 31 1.43 -14.30 14.63
C VAL A 31 1.86 -12.85 14.92
N TRP A 32 2.19 -12.55 16.17
CA TRP A 32 2.49 -11.15 16.56
C TRP A 32 3.79 -10.58 16.02
N PRO A 33 4.94 -11.26 16.09
CA PRO A 33 6.17 -10.76 15.50
C PRO A 33 6.05 -10.55 13.98
N GLU A 34 5.40 -11.47 13.29
CA GLU A 34 5.18 -11.38 11.85
C GLU A 34 4.25 -10.20 11.49
N LEU A 35 3.15 -10.03 12.23
CA LEU A 35 2.24 -8.90 12.08
C LEU A 35 2.96 -7.56 12.27
N VAL A 36 3.72 -7.42 13.36
CA VAL A 36 4.48 -6.19 13.66
C VAL A 36 5.52 -5.93 12.59
N PHE A 37 6.23 -6.97 12.12
CA PHE A 37 7.23 -6.85 11.08
C PHE A 37 6.60 -6.39 9.75
N ASN A 38 5.52 -7.01 9.31
CA ASN A 38 4.82 -6.67 8.06
C ASN A 38 4.27 -5.24 8.09
N LEU A 39 3.62 -4.85 9.18
CA LEU A 39 3.10 -3.49 9.34
C LEU A 39 4.20 -2.42 9.37
N ASN A 40 5.35 -2.70 10.00
CA ASN A 40 6.43 -1.73 10.11
C ASN A 40 7.29 -1.62 8.86
N SER A 41 7.57 -2.73 8.17
CA SER A 41 8.48 -2.74 7.03
C SER A 41 8.00 -1.86 5.87
N GLY A 42 6.72 -1.93 5.53
CA GLY A 42 6.11 -1.07 4.51
C GLY A 42 6.05 0.39 4.93
N HIS A 43 5.73 0.66 6.19
CA HIS A 43 5.57 2.02 6.70
C HIS A 43 6.89 2.79 6.81
N ILE A 44 7.96 2.20 7.30
CA ILE A 44 9.26 2.87 7.47
C ILE A 44 9.77 3.41 6.13
N LEU A 45 9.71 2.60 5.07
CA LEU A 45 10.12 3.04 3.73
C LEU A 45 9.21 4.11 3.16
N MET A 46 7.89 3.96 3.30
CA MET A 46 6.93 4.98 2.89
C MET A 46 7.17 6.32 3.59
N TRP A 47 7.45 6.31 4.89
CA TRP A 47 7.74 7.55 5.61
C TRP A 47 9.06 8.18 5.20
N ALA A 48 10.12 7.39 5.01
CA ALA A 48 11.43 7.87 4.60
C ALA A 48 11.41 8.60 3.25
N PHE A 49 10.63 8.10 2.28
CA PHE A 49 10.55 8.66 0.93
C PHE A 49 9.34 9.58 0.70
N ARG A 50 8.48 9.77 1.70
CA ARG A 50 7.24 10.55 1.56
C ARG A 50 7.46 11.98 1.07
N GLY A 51 8.51 12.64 1.53
CA GLY A 51 8.84 13.99 1.08
C GLY A 51 9.20 14.04 -0.40
N VAL A 52 9.98 13.07 -0.88
CA VAL A 52 10.35 12.95 -2.29
C VAL A 52 9.13 12.65 -3.17
N GLU A 53 8.26 11.74 -2.74
CA GLU A 53 7.02 11.42 -3.45
C GLU A 53 6.11 12.65 -3.57
N ILE A 54 5.90 13.40 -2.48
CA ILE A 54 5.07 14.60 -2.49
C ILE A 54 5.69 15.66 -3.41
N ALA A 55 6.99 15.89 -3.35
CA ALA A 55 7.68 16.85 -4.21
C ALA A 55 7.59 16.47 -5.69
N ALA A 56 7.81 15.19 -6.02
CA ALA A 56 7.68 14.68 -7.38
C ALA A 56 6.24 14.82 -7.89
N TYR A 57 5.25 14.47 -7.09
CA TYR A 57 3.84 14.60 -7.44
C TYR A 57 3.45 16.07 -7.66
N ALA A 58 3.88 16.98 -6.79
CA ALA A 58 3.64 18.40 -6.93
C ALA A 58 4.28 18.98 -8.20
N ALA A 59 5.51 18.56 -8.54
CA ALA A 59 6.18 18.97 -9.76
C ALA A 59 5.44 18.47 -11.02
N VAL A 60 5.00 17.21 -11.03
CA VAL A 60 4.20 16.66 -12.13
C VAL A 60 2.89 17.43 -12.30
N LEU A 61 2.17 17.72 -11.22
CA LEU A 61 0.94 18.51 -11.29
C LEU A 61 1.19 19.93 -11.77
N ALA A 62 2.27 20.57 -11.32
CA ALA A 62 2.57 21.95 -11.70
C ALA A 62 2.98 22.10 -13.17
N HIS A 63 3.68 21.11 -13.73
CA HIS A 63 4.31 21.24 -15.05
C HIS A 63 3.69 20.36 -16.15
N LEU A 64 3.01 19.29 -15.78
CA LEU A 64 2.50 18.29 -16.73
C LEU A 64 0.99 18.08 -16.64
N ASN A 65 0.26 18.85 -15.83
CA ASN A 65 -1.19 18.73 -15.75
C ASN A 65 -1.84 19.33 -17.01
N LEU A 66 -2.36 18.45 -17.85
CA LEU A 66 -3.02 18.82 -19.11
C LEU A 66 -4.50 19.20 -18.94
N HIS A 67 -5.08 19.06 -17.74
CA HIS A 67 -6.46 19.41 -17.39
C HIS A 67 -7.56 18.78 -18.28
N TRP A 68 -7.21 17.78 -19.09
CA TRP A 68 -8.18 17.14 -19.98
C TRP A 68 -9.16 16.21 -19.22
N ILE A 69 -8.72 15.62 -18.09
CA ILE A 69 -9.56 14.78 -17.22
C ILE A 69 -10.62 15.62 -16.52
N ASP A 70 -10.33 16.88 -16.20
CA ASP A 70 -11.24 17.79 -15.51
C ASP A 70 -12.53 18.05 -16.30
N ARG A 71 -12.48 17.84 -17.63
CA ARG A 71 -13.62 17.97 -18.55
C ARG A 71 -14.54 16.76 -18.56
N LEU A 72 -14.14 15.64 -17.98
CA LEU A 72 -14.91 14.42 -17.95
C LEU A 72 -15.93 14.43 -16.79
N PRO A 73 -17.07 13.71 -16.92
CA PRO A 73 -17.96 13.46 -15.82
C PRO A 73 -17.23 12.78 -14.64
N ARG A 74 -17.64 13.07 -13.40
CA ARG A 74 -17.00 12.53 -12.19
C ARG A 74 -16.82 11.02 -12.22
N ALA A 75 -17.83 10.28 -12.66
CA ALA A 75 -17.75 8.83 -12.78
C ALA A 75 -16.60 8.39 -13.69
N ALA A 76 -16.41 9.06 -14.84
CA ALA A 76 -15.33 8.76 -15.78
C ALA A 76 -13.96 9.14 -15.19
N GLN A 77 -13.87 10.24 -14.43
CA GLN A 77 -12.64 10.62 -13.71
C GLN A 77 -12.21 9.52 -12.73
N TRP A 78 -13.13 9.02 -11.91
CA TRP A 78 -12.85 7.95 -10.95
C TRP A 78 -12.50 6.63 -11.64
N THR A 79 -13.20 6.27 -12.70
CA THR A 79 -12.90 5.07 -13.49
C THR A 79 -11.48 5.16 -14.08
N PHE A 80 -11.15 6.29 -14.69
CA PHE A 80 -9.80 6.52 -15.22
C PHE A 80 -8.74 6.44 -14.12
N ALA A 81 -8.96 7.11 -12.98
CA ALA A 81 -8.04 7.08 -11.86
C ALA A 81 -7.79 5.67 -11.33
N LEU A 82 -8.83 4.84 -11.25
CA LEU A 82 -8.73 3.44 -10.82
C LEU A 82 -7.84 2.63 -11.77
N PHE A 83 -8.10 2.68 -13.07
CA PHE A 83 -7.29 1.94 -14.06
C PHE A 83 -5.86 2.47 -14.16
N ALA A 84 -5.67 3.78 -14.10
CA ALA A 84 -4.34 4.39 -14.10
C ALA A 84 -3.53 3.97 -12.85
N TRP A 85 -4.17 3.96 -11.70
CA TRP A 85 -3.56 3.50 -10.45
C TRP A 85 -3.15 2.02 -10.55
N ASP A 86 -4.05 1.15 -11.01
CA ASP A 86 -3.78 -0.28 -11.14
C ASP A 86 -2.62 -0.55 -12.12
N LEU A 87 -2.62 0.13 -13.26
CA LEU A 87 -1.53 0.05 -14.25
C LEU A 87 -0.19 0.52 -13.66
N CYS A 88 -0.17 1.64 -12.94
CA CYS A 88 1.04 2.14 -12.28
C CYS A 88 1.50 1.18 -11.19
N PHE A 89 0.58 0.63 -10.41
CA PHE A 89 0.89 -0.36 -9.38
C PHE A 89 1.49 -1.63 -10.00
N TYR A 90 0.89 -2.16 -11.07
CA TYR A 90 1.42 -3.31 -11.79
C TYR A 90 2.86 -3.09 -12.26
N TRP A 91 3.13 -1.96 -12.96
CA TRP A 91 4.46 -1.67 -13.45
C TRP A 91 5.47 -1.46 -12.33
N ARG A 92 5.10 -0.74 -11.27
CA ARG A 92 5.92 -0.59 -10.08
C ARG A 92 6.27 -1.95 -9.49
N HIS A 93 5.30 -2.79 -9.22
CA HIS A 93 5.49 -4.13 -8.66
C HIS A 93 6.39 -4.99 -9.57
N ARG A 94 6.10 -5.00 -10.87
CA ARG A 94 6.90 -5.73 -11.87
C ARG A 94 8.36 -5.27 -11.93
N THR A 95 8.63 -3.96 -11.83
CA THR A 95 10.01 -3.44 -11.82
C THR A 95 10.74 -3.85 -10.55
N HIS A 96 10.08 -3.88 -9.38
CA HIS A 96 10.69 -4.38 -8.14
C HIS A 96 11.13 -5.84 -8.26
N HIS A 97 10.42 -6.67 -9.02
CA HIS A 97 10.83 -8.05 -9.30
C HIS A 97 11.93 -8.19 -10.37
N ARG A 98 12.25 -7.15 -11.12
CA ARG A 98 13.22 -7.19 -12.22
C ARG A 98 14.58 -6.60 -11.87
N PHE A 99 14.64 -5.67 -10.94
CA PHE A 99 15.85 -4.96 -10.56
C PHE A 99 16.28 -5.33 -9.14
N GLY A 100 17.50 -5.87 -8.99
CA GLY A 100 18.00 -6.39 -7.72
C GLY A 100 17.96 -5.39 -6.57
N LEU A 101 18.29 -4.10 -6.81
CA LEU A 101 18.21 -3.06 -5.79
C LEU A 101 16.76 -2.82 -5.32
N LEU A 102 15.81 -2.80 -6.24
CA LEU A 102 14.39 -2.65 -5.91
C LEU A 102 13.85 -3.91 -5.25
N TRP A 103 14.32 -5.08 -5.68
CA TRP A 103 13.99 -6.35 -5.04
C TRP A 103 14.46 -6.40 -3.59
N ALA A 104 15.66 -5.90 -3.28
CA ALA A 104 16.17 -5.89 -1.91
C ALA A 104 15.24 -5.16 -0.92
N VAL A 105 14.55 -4.12 -1.39
CA VAL A 105 13.54 -3.40 -0.59
C VAL A 105 12.20 -4.12 -0.61
N HIS A 106 11.85 -4.75 -1.72
CA HIS A 106 10.55 -5.37 -1.94
C HIS A 106 10.42 -6.78 -1.36
N VAL A 107 11.54 -7.51 -1.24
CA VAL A 107 11.56 -8.89 -0.74
C VAL A 107 10.96 -9.02 0.66
N VAL A 108 11.01 -7.97 1.46
CA VAL A 108 10.41 -7.92 2.81
C VAL A 108 8.91 -8.24 2.76
N HIS A 109 8.22 -7.73 1.74
CA HIS A 109 6.81 -8.01 1.50
C HIS A 109 6.53 -9.49 1.16
N HIS A 110 7.52 -10.23 0.67
CA HIS A 110 7.40 -11.65 0.34
C HIS A 110 7.93 -12.60 1.43
N GLN A 111 8.37 -12.08 2.58
CA GLN A 111 8.91 -12.89 3.68
C GLN A 111 7.84 -13.46 4.62
N GLY A 112 6.60 -13.02 4.49
CA GLY A 112 5.49 -13.54 5.29
C GLY A 112 5.31 -15.05 5.05
N LYS A 113 5.39 -15.83 6.14
CA LYS A 113 5.19 -17.30 6.08
C LYS A 113 3.72 -17.67 6.07
N ASN A 114 2.88 -16.80 6.59
CA ASN A 114 1.45 -17.00 6.68
C ASN A 114 0.72 -15.90 5.91
N PHE A 115 -0.18 -16.29 5.02
CA PHE A 115 -1.04 -15.34 4.34
C PHE A 115 -2.06 -14.78 5.32
N ASN A 116 -2.04 -13.46 5.53
CA ASN A 116 -2.97 -12.74 6.38
C ASN A 116 -3.17 -11.30 5.87
N LEU A 117 -4.11 -10.57 6.45
CA LEU A 117 -4.45 -9.19 6.02
C LEU A 117 -3.33 -8.16 6.24
N ALA A 118 -2.25 -8.50 6.93
CA ALA A 118 -1.12 -7.61 7.16
C ALA A 118 0.04 -7.80 6.18
N VAL A 119 -0.05 -8.76 5.25
CA VAL A 119 0.98 -9.05 4.23
C VAL A 119 0.80 -8.21 2.98
#